data_f8d1f979763f516317b7d535f418fd12
#
_entry.id   f8d1f979763f516317b7d535f418fd12
#
_cell.length_a   1.000
_cell.length_b   1.000
_cell.length_c   1.000
_cell.angle_alpha   90.00
_cell.angle_beta   90.00
_cell.angle_gamma   90.00
#
_symmetry.space_group_name_H-M   'P 1'
#
loop_
_entity.id
_entity.type
_entity.pdbx_description
1 polymer ?
#
loop_
_entity_poly.entity_id
_entity_poly.type
_entity_poly.pdbx_seq_one_letter_code
_entity_poly.pdbx_strand_id
1 'polypeptide(L)'
;MLKLCVEAIKQHSAFEHEIILHINDGCDGSKKWADTVQRTPYGDGVLHTHSPENIGICKAMNWAFGKATKDYIVYLNDDMYVLPDWDKYLVEEIKRLENDAFFKENSLFMLSSTLIEPTPHRFPCMIYGDYGRDIEHFEKEKLLAEFQNYEMTDWYGSSWPPLVISREAWLTIGGFSIEFSPGMYSDPDFSMKMWHAGCRIFKGLGKSRVYHFQSRSTGRVKKNDGRTQFMKKWGLPTSAFYQHYLKMGDQYRGILSPPTEGVSLKLARLKAGFYSLIKK
;
A
#
# COMPACT_ATOMS: atom_id res chain seq x y z
N MET A 1 -4.25 -17.45 2.16
CA MET A 1 -3.91 -16.20 1.45
C MET A 1 -2.40 -16.04 1.30
N LEU A 2 -1.60 -15.97 2.38
CA LEU A 2 -0.16 -15.73 2.33
C LEU A 2 0.60 -16.60 1.28
N LYS A 3 0.34 -17.91 1.26
CA LYS A 3 0.96 -18.82 0.28
C LYS A 3 0.62 -18.42 -1.16
N LEU A 4 -0.65 -18.16 -1.45
CA LEU A 4 -1.12 -17.75 -2.76
C LEU A 4 -0.49 -16.40 -3.20
N CYS A 5 -0.35 -15.46 -2.26
CA CYS A 5 0.30 -14.17 -2.50
C CYS A 5 1.79 -14.37 -2.91
N VAL A 6 2.55 -15.17 -2.17
CA VAL A 6 3.96 -15.45 -2.47
C VAL A 6 4.10 -16.19 -3.82
N GLU A 7 3.26 -17.19 -4.09
CA GLU A 7 3.24 -17.91 -5.35
C GLU A 7 2.93 -16.97 -6.52
N ALA A 8 1.96 -16.05 -6.36
CA ALA A 8 1.64 -15.06 -7.39
C ALA A 8 2.82 -14.14 -7.70
N ILE A 9 3.52 -13.64 -6.66
CA ILE A 9 4.72 -12.82 -6.85
C ILE A 9 5.76 -13.59 -7.68
N LYS A 10 6.04 -14.84 -7.32
CA LYS A 10 7.01 -15.65 -8.03
C LYS A 10 6.62 -16.02 -9.47
N GLN A 11 5.31 -16.15 -9.74
CA GLN A 11 4.79 -16.53 -11.06
C GLN A 11 4.62 -15.36 -12.02
N HIS A 12 4.26 -14.18 -11.50
CA HIS A 12 3.75 -13.07 -12.31
C HIS A 12 4.66 -11.84 -12.32
N SER A 13 5.75 -11.85 -11.55
CA SER A 13 6.74 -10.78 -11.60
C SER A 13 7.66 -10.92 -12.81
N ALA A 14 7.96 -9.79 -13.45
CA ALA A 14 8.96 -9.70 -14.52
C ALA A 14 10.40 -9.67 -13.98
N PHE A 15 10.57 -9.37 -12.68
CA PHE A 15 11.86 -9.28 -12.01
C PHE A 15 11.91 -10.19 -10.80
N GLU A 16 13.12 -10.53 -10.36
CA GLU A 16 13.33 -11.24 -9.10
C GLU A 16 13.20 -10.29 -7.91
N HIS A 17 12.50 -10.75 -6.88
CA HIS A 17 12.26 -10.02 -5.65
C HIS A 17 12.82 -10.73 -4.42
N GLU A 18 13.42 -9.97 -3.52
CA GLU A 18 13.59 -10.37 -2.13
C GLU A 18 12.24 -10.25 -1.43
N ILE A 19 11.68 -11.35 -0.98
CA ILE A 19 10.38 -11.40 -0.31
C ILE A 19 10.59 -11.53 1.19
N ILE A 20 10.11 -10.57 1.96
CA ILE A 20 10.26 -10.56 3.41
C ILE A 20 8.87 -10.61 4.05
N LEU A 21 8.61 -11.68 4.76
CA LEU A 21 7.36 -11.92 5.47
C LEU A 21 7.49 -11.51 6.93
N HIS A 22 6.46 -10.87 7.49
CA HIS A 22 6.31 -10.82 8.93
C HIS A 22 5.10 -11.65 9.34
N ILE A 23 5.33 -12.66 10.16
CA ILE A 23 4.29 -13.54 10.68
C ILE A 23 3.88 -13.03 12.06
N ASN A 24 2.67 -12.44 12.13
CA ASN A 24 2.02 -12.06 13.37
C ASN A 24 1.33 -13.27 13.99
N ASP A 25 1.74 -13.70 15.20
CA ASP A 25 1.21 -14.86 15.93
C ASP A 25 1.48 -16.20 15.21
N GLY A 26 0.94 -16.43 14.02
CA GLY A 26 1.19 -17.63 13.21
C GLY A 26 0.48 -18.89 13.67
N CYS A 27 -0.51 -18.78 14.56
CA CYS A 27 -1.32 -19.92 15.07
C CYS A 27 -2.16 -20.62 14.01
N ASP A 28 -2.39 -19.95 12.87
CA ASP A 28 -3.13 -20.46 11.69
C ASP A 28 -2.27 -21.34 10.76
N GLY A 29 -1.06 -21.68 11.16
CA GLY A 29 -0.11 -22.47 10.38
C GLY A 29 0.80 -21.67 9.46
N SER A 30 0.64 -20.35 9.34
CA SER A 30 1.51 -19.50 8.53
C SER A 30 2.95 -19.52 9.00
N LYS A 31 3.19 -19.56 10.33
CA LYS A 31 4.56 -19.73 10.90
C LYS A 31 5.21 -21.03 10.45
N LYS A 32 4.50 -22.16 10.60
CA LYS A 32 5.00 -23.48 10.18
C LYS A 32 5.32 -23.50 8.68
N TRP A 33 4.47 -22.89 7.87
CA TRP A 33 4.73 -22.78 6.43
C TRP A 33 5.95 -21.89 6.15
N ALA A 34 6.07 -20.72 6.78
CA ALA A 34 7.20 -19.81 6.60
C ALA A 34 8.55 -20.47 6.97
N ASP A 35 8.58 -21.32 8.01
CA ASP A 35 9.77 -22.09 8.39
C ASP A 35 10.22 -23.13 7.35
N THR A 36 9.31 -23.54 6.48
CA THR A 36 9.55 -24.57 5.48
C THR A 36 9.56 -24.04 4.04
N VAL A 37 9.15 -22.81 3.82
CA VAL A 37 8.97 -22.25 2.47
C VAL A 37 10.23 -22.29 1.62
N GLN A 38 11.42 -22.09 2.22
CA GLN A 38 12.70 -22.16 1.51
C GLN A 38 13.00 -23.54 0.89
N ARG A 39 12.29 -24.58 1.34
CA ARG A 39 12.40 -25.94 0.78
C ARG A 39 11.41 -26.18 -0.36
N THR A 40 10.65 -25.18 -0.76
CA THR A 40 9.69 -25.25 -1.85
C THR A 40 10.24 -24.57 -3.10
N PRO A 41 9.69 -24.85 -4.30
CA PRO A 41 10.08 -24.17 -5.53
C PRO A 41 9.93 -22.63 -5.48
N TYR A 42 9.11 -22.11 -4.57
CA TYR A 42 8.84 -20.68 -4.40
C TYR A 42 9.66 -20.04 -3.27
N GLY A 43 10.51 -20.80 -2.60
CA GLY A 43 11.18 -20.36 -1.36
C GLY A 43 12.48 -19.61 -1.57
N ASP A 44 13.04 -19.64 -2.74
CA ASP A 44 14.26 -18.91 -3.04
C ASP A 44 14.03 -17.39 -2.90
N GLY A 45 14.91 -16.72 -2.11
CA GLY A 45 14.77 -15.30 -1.80
C GLY A 45 13.63 -14.94 -0.83
N VAL A 46 12.97 -15.92 -0.18
CA VAL A 46 11.95 -15.66 0.84
C VAL A 46 12.56 -15.69 2.23
N LEU A 47 12.49 -14.58 2.93
CA LEU A 47 12.89 -14.42 4.33
C LEU A 47 11.65 -14.21 5.20
N HIS A 48 11.74 -14.52 6.49
CA HIS A 48 10.67 -14.16 7.41
C HIS A 48 11.17 -13.67 8.77
N THR A 49 10.32 -12.89 9.42
CA THR A 49 10.38 -12.50 10.82
C THR A 49 9.09 -12.96 11.50
N HIS A 50 9.11 -13.12 12.82
CA HIS A 50 7.96 -13.62 13.57
C HIS A 50 7.84 -12.91 14.91
N SER A 51 6.62 -12.61 15.30
CA SER A 51 6.25 -12.22 16.66
C SER A 51 5.28 -13.24 17.26
N PRO A 52 5.44 -13.66 18.54
CA PRO A 52 4.55 -14.64 19.17
C PRO A 52 3.15 -14.07 19.43
N GLU A 53 3.00 -12.76 19.32
CA GLU A 53 1.74 -12.04 19.46
C GLU A 53 1.48 -11.18 18.22
N ASN A 54 0.22 -10.83 17.98
CA ASN A 54 -0.12 -9.88 16.92
C ASN A 54 0.29 -8.45 17.33
N ILE A 55 1.42 -7.98 16.81
CA ILE A 55 1.98 -6.64 17.07
C ILE A 55 1.39 -5.54 16.17
N GLY A 56 0.47 -5.91 15.29
CA GLY A 56 -0.14 -5.01 14.31
C GLY A 56 0.78 -4.70 13.13
N ILE A 57 0.17 -4.17 12.04
CA ILE A 57 0.87 -3.99 10.77
C ILE A 57 2.02 -2.98 10.84
N CYS A 58 1.87 -1.88 11.61
CA CYS A 58 2.90 -0.84 11.67
C CYS A 58 4.23 -1.36 12.21
N LYS A 59 4.20 -2.11 13.33
CA LYS A 59 5.41 -2.73 13.88
C LYS A 59 5.92 -3.85 12.99
N ALA A 60 5.01 -4.69 12.49
CA ALA A 60 5.32 -5.81 11.61
C ALA A 60 6.10 -5.36 10.37
N MET A 61 5.63 -4.32 9.70
CA MET A 61 6.27 -3.77 8.51
C MET A 61 7.64 -3.14 8.81
N ASN A 62 7.76 -2.43 9.94
CA ASN A 62 9.05 -1.88 10.35
C ASN A 62 10.07 -2.99 10.68
N TRP A 63 9.63 -4.11 11.27
CA TRP A 63 10.50 -5.27 11.52
C TRP A 63 10.91 -5.97 10.23
N ALA A 64 9.97 -6.18 9.31
CA ALA A 64 10.25 -6.76 8.00
C ALA A 64 11.26 -5.89 7.23
N PHE A 65 11.05 -4.57 7.22
CA PHE A 65 11.97 -3.62 6.59
C PHE A 65 13.42 -3.74 7.11
N GLY A 66 13.61 -4.05 8.39
CA GLY A 66 14.94 -4.27 8.97
C GLY A 66 15.75 -5.39 8.31
N LYS A 67 15.12 -6.26 7.52
CA LYS A 67 15.75 -7.31 6.70
C LYS A 67 15.94 -6.93 5.24
N ALA A 68 15.30 -5.84 4.79
CA ALA A 68 15.33 -5.42 3.39
C ALA A 68 16.72 -4.92 2.99
N THR A 69 17.22 -5.41 1.84
CA THR A 69 18.55 -5.06 1.31
C THR A 69 18.48 -4.29 0.00
N LYS A 70 17.33 -4.32 -0.69
CA LYS A 70 17.16 -3.72 -2.02
C LYS A 70 16.85 -2.22 -1.95
N ASP A 71 17.10 -1.50 -3.06
CA ASP A 71 16.96 -0.05 -3.15
C ASP A 71 15.50 0.42 -3.17
N TYR A 72 14.57 -0.45 -3.62
CA TYR A 72 13.15 -0.18 -3.66
C TYR A 72 12.37 -1.15 -2.79
N ILE A 73 11.39 -0.62 -2.08
CA ILE A 73 10.55 -1.36 -1.15
C ILE A 73 9.13 -1.40 -1.69
N VAL A 74 8.57 -2.59 -1.77
CA VAL A 74 7.15 -2.81 -2.04
C VAL A 74 6.47 -3.27 -0.75
N TYR A 75 5.51 -2.50 -0.27
CA TYR A 75 4.58 -2.95 0.76
C TYR A 75 3.37 -3.60 0.10
N LEU A 76 3.10 -4.83 0.46
CA LEU A 76 2.00 -5.65 -0.07
C LEU A 76 1.28 -6.38 1.05
N ASN A 77 -0.05 -6.45 1.00
CA ASN A 77 -0.84 -7.27 1.92
C ASN A 77 -0.87 -8.74 1.46
N ASP A 78 -0.98 -9.66 2.41
CA ASP A 78 -1.00 -11.11 2.15
C ASP A 78 -2.31 -11.62 1.54
N ASP A 79 -3.35 -10.77 1.46
CA ASP A 79 -4.60 -11.03 0.76
C ASP A 79 -4.67 -10.37 -0.64
N MET A 80 -3.51 -10.24 -1.28
CA MET A 80 -3.37 -9.73 -2.64
C MET A 80 -2.81 -10.80 -3.57
N TYR A 81 -3.33 -10.84 -4.80
CA TYR A 81 -2.86 -11.67 -5.90
C TYR A 81 -2.35 -10.75 -7.01
N VAL A 82 -1.01 -10.66 -7.16
CA VAL A 82 -0.41 -9.84 -8.20
C VAL A 82 -0.64 -10.48 -9.57
N LEU A 83 -0.89 -9.65 -10.59
CA LEU A 83 -1.18 -10.11 -11.95
C LEU A 83 0.07 -10.02 -12.85
N PRO A 84 0.11 -10.74 -13.98
CA PRO A 84 1.27 -10.74 -14.87
C PRO A 84 1.81 -9.33 -15.18
N ASP A 85 3.12 -9.19 -15.14
CA ASP A 85 3.84 -7.92 -15.40
C ASP A 85 3.55 -6.76 -14.44
N TRP A 86 2.93 -7.01 -13.28
CA TRP A 86 2.57 -5.95 -12.33
C TRP A 86 3.76 -5.05 -11.94
N ASP A 87 4.91 -5.64 -11.70
CA ASP A 87 6.14 -4.98 -11.29
C ASP A 87 6.89 -4.32 -12.46
N LYS A 88 6.73 -4.84 -13.68
CA LYS A 88 7.34 -4.29 -14.90
C LYS A 88 6.98 -2.82 -15.09
N TYR A 89 5.69 -2.49 -15.01
CA TYR A 89 5.22 -1.12 -15.16
C TYR A 89 5.71 -0.19 -14.06
N LEU A 90 5.84 -0.72 -12.84
CA LEU A 90 6.40 0.02 -11.70
C LEU A 90 7.88 0.34 -11.91
N VAL A 91 8.67 -0.64 -12.35
CA VAL A 91 10.10 -0.45 -12.66
C VAL A 91 10.31 0.48 -13.86
N GLU A 92 9.51 0.36 -14.91
CA GLU A 92 9.53 1.29 -16.05
C GLU A 92 9.28 2.74 -15.59
N GLU A 93 8.30 2.94 -14.72
CA GLU A 93 8.02 4.28 -14.17
C GLU A 93 9.16 4.80 -13.28
N ILE A 94 9.76 3.96 -12.43
CA ILE A 94 10.92 4.34 -11.62
C ILE A 94 12.06 4.80 -12.54
N LYS A 95 12.40 4.03 -13.58
CA LYS A 95 13.45 4.40 -14.55
C LYS A 95 13.12 5.70 -15.28
N ARG A 96 11.84 5.94 -15.59
CA ARG A 96 11.40 7.20 -16.20
C ARG A 96 11.61 8.37 -15.24
N LEU A 97 11.26 8.19 -13.96
CA LEU A 97 11.45 9.22 -12.91
C LEU A 97 12.92 9.53 -12.69
N GLU A 98 13.80 8.54 -12.66
CA GLU A 98 15.25 8.72 -12.51
C GLU A 98 15.88 9.64 -13.58
N ASN A 99 15.24 9.71 -14.76
CA ASN A 99 15.64 10.61 -15.85
C ASN A 99 14.91 11.95 -15.83
N ASP A 100 13.95 12.17 -14.93
CA ASP A 100 13.20 13.41 -14.81
C ASP A 100 13.98 14.45 -13.99
N ALA A 101 14.04 15.69 -14.47
CA ALA A 101 14.81 16.77 -13.83
C ALA A 101 14.27 17.09 -12.43
N PHE A 102 12.96 17.11 -12.25
CA PHE A 102 12.33 17.35 -10.94
C PHE A 102 12.67 16.23 -9.94
N PHE A 103 12.65 14.98 -10.39
CA PHE A 103 12.99 13.86 -9.54
C PHE A 103 14.44 13.88 -9.06
N LYS A 104 15.38 14.32 -9.91
CA LYS A 104 16.79 14.47 -9.54
C LYS A 104 17.00 15.43 -8.38
N GLU A 105 16.14 16.44 -8.23
CA GLU A 105 16.20 17.38 -7.12
C GLU A 105 15.53 16.85 -5.84
N ASN A 106 14.47 16.07 -5.96
CA ASN A 106 13.61 15.67 -4.84
C ASN A 106 13.62 14.18 -4.50
N SER A 107 14.02 13.30 -5.42
CA SER A 107 14.15 11.82 -5.30
C SER A 107 13.03 11.04 -4.56
N LEU A 108 11.89 11.67 -4.25
CA LEU A 108 10.80 11.08 -3.49
C LEU A 108 9.58 10.82 -4.37
N PHE A 109 9.10 9.59 -4.33
CA PHE A 109 7.87 9.16 -4.99
C PHE A 109 7.11 8.13 -4.16
N MET A 110 5.83 8.01 -4.41
CA MET A 110 4.99 6.89 -4.02
C MET A 110 4.28 6.37 -5.26
N LEU A 111 4.55 5.12 -5.64
CA LEU A 111 3.85 4.46 -6.74
C LEU A 111 2.95 3.35 -6.18
N SER A 112 1.82 3.11 -6.84
CA SER A 112 0.91 2.00 -6.51
C SER A 112 0.45 1.27 -7.75
N SER A 113 0.17 -0.02 -7.61
CA SER A 113 -0.64 -0.75 -8.60
C SER A 113 -2.11 -0.39 -8.46
N THR A 114 -2.86 -0.55 -9.54
CA THR A 114 -4.32 -0.43 -9.54
C THR A 114 -4.95 -1.71 -9.00
N LEU A 115 -5.85 -1.58 -8.05
CA LEU A 115 -6.56 -2.72 -7.46
C LEU A 115 -7.78 -3.11 -8.30
N ILE A 116 -7.98 -4.43 -8.45
CA ILE A 116 -9.23 -5.04 -8.85
C ILE A 116 -9.85 -5.65 -7.59
N GLU A 117 -11.09 -5.27 -7.24
CA GLU A 117 -11.74 -5.66 -5.99
C GLU A 117 -13.14 -6.22 -6.21
N PRO A 118 -13.57 -7.22 -5.39
CA PRO A 118 -14.88 -7.86 -5.50
C PRO A 118 -16.03 -7.00 -4.99
N THR A 119 -15.76 -5.79 -4.47
CA THR A 119 -16.78 -4.82 -4.06
C THR A 119 -16.57 -3.47 -4.71
N PRO A 120 -17.64 -2.80 -5.16
CA PRO A 120 -17.53 -1.45 -5.68
C PRO A 120 -16.90 -0.49 -4.66
N HIS A 121 -15.99 0.35 -5.11
CA HIS A 121 -15.32 1.34 -4.29
C HIS A 121 -15.72 2.76 -4.69
N ARG A 122 -15.64 3.72 -3.73
CA ARG A 122 -15.96 5.13 -3.98
C ARG A 122 -14.93 5.88 -4.82
N PHE A 123 -13.70 5.37 -4.90
CA PHE A 123 -12.65 6.00 -5.67
C PHE A 123 -12.60 5.43 -7.09
N PRO A 124 -12.58 6.29 -8.12
CA PRO A 124 -12.62 5.86 -9.52
C PRO A 124 -11.35 5.14 -9.99
N CYS A 125 -10.28 5.19 -9.19
CA CYS A 125 -9.02 4.50 -9.46
C CYS A 125 -9.02 3.03 -9.03
N MET A 126 -10.14 2.49 -8.58
CA MET A 126 -10.33 1.09 -8.25
C MET A 126 -11.24 0.41 -9.26
N ILE A 127 -10.83 -0.74 -9.75
CA ILE A 127 -11.59 -1.54 -10.71
C ILE A 127 -12.51 -2.48 -9.93
N TYR A 128 -13.80 -2.46 -10.25
CA TYR A 128 -14.72 -3.48 -9.77
C TYR A 128 -14.62 -4.74 -10.63
N GLY A 129 -14.35 -5.88 -10.02
CA GLY A 129 -14.33 -7.19 -10.64
C GLY A 129 -14.40 -8.26 -9.58
N ASP A 130 -15.50 -9.02 -9.53
CA ASP A 130 -15.70 -10.09 -8.55
C ASP A 130 -15.23 -11.42 -9.12
N TYR A 131 -14.07 -11.88 -8.63
CA TYR A 131 -13.46 -13.17 -8.93
C TYR A 131 -13.32 -14.04 -7.66
N GLY A 132 -14.14 -13.78 -6.66
CA GLY A 132 -14.16 -14.49 -5.39
C GLY A 132 -13.47 -13.73 -4.26
N ARG A 133 -13.88 -13.99 -3.02
CA ARG A 133 -13.42 -13.29 -1.80
C ARG A 133 -12.55 -14.13 -0.89
N ASP A 134 -12.31 -15.35 -1.27
CA ASP A 134 -11.49 -16.33 -0.55
C ASP A 134 -10.85 -17.32 -1.55
N ILE A 135 -9.99 -18.20 -1.04
CA ILE A 135 -9.23 -19.12 -1.89
C ILE A 135 -10.13 -20.16 -2.54
N GLU A 136 -11.18 -20.60 -1.84
CA GLU A 136 -12.06 -21.69 -2.31
C GLU A 136 -12.93 -21.24 -3.49
N HIS A 137 -13.29 -19.96 -3.52
CA HIS A 137 -14.15 -19.37 -4.56
C HIS A 137 -13.36 -18.52 -5.57
N PHE A 138 -12.02 -18.57 -5.53
CA PHE A 138 -11.20 -17.74 -6.40
C PHE A 138 -11.21 -18.23 -7.85
N GLU A 139 -11.80 -17.44 -8.74
CA GLU A 139 -11.88 -17.68 -10.19
C GLU A 139 -10.58 -17.23 -10.91
N LYS A 140 -9.44 -17.84 -10.52
CA LYS A 140 -8.10 -17.45 -10.97
C LYS A 140 -7.96 -17.39 -12.50
N GLU A 141 -8.39 -18.46 -13.19
CA GLU A 141 -8.25 -18.57 -14.64
C GLU A 141 -9.07 -17.50 -15.36
N LYS A 142 -10.26 -17.21 -14.87
CA LYS A 142 -11.11 -16.14 -15.40
C LYS A 142 -10.48 -14.76 -15.19
N LEU A 143 -9.96 -14.49 -13.98
CA LEU A 143 -9.25 -13.24 -13.70
C LEU A 143 -8.07 -13.07 -14.66
N LEU A 144 -7.24 -14.11 -14.86
CA LEU A 144 -6.08 -14.07 -15.76
C LEU A 144 -6.47 -13.87 -17.22
N ALA A 145 -7.63 -14.35 -17.64
CA ALA A 145 -8.13 -14.14 -19.01
C ALA A 145 -8.72 -12.72 -19.21
N GLU A 146 -9.26 -12.11 -18.18
CA GLU A 146 -10.07 -10.89 -18.28
C GLU A 146 -9.37 -9.61 -17.79
N PHE A 147 -8.35 -9.70 -16.94
CA PHE A 147 -7.79 -8.51 -16.24
C PHE A 147 -7.23 -7.45 -17.20
N GLN A 148 -6.78 -7.82 -18.39
CA GLN A 148 -6.27 -6.88 -19.39
C GLN A 148 -7.39 -6.12 -20.11
N ASN A 149 -8.63 -6.58 -20.08
CA ASN A 149 -9.77 -5.93 -20.71
C ASN A 149 -10.25 -4.69 -19.95
N TYR A 150 -9.84 -4.53 -18.69
CA TYR A 150 -10.16 -3.33 -17.92
C TYR A 150 -9.32 -2.14 -18.42
N GLU A 151 -9.98 -1.07 -18.84
CA GLU A 151 -9.31 0.18 -19.16
C GLU A 151 -9.11 1.01 -17.90
N MET A 152 -7.86 1.42 -17.64
CA MET A 152 -7.53 2.31 -16.53
C MET A 152 -6.31 3.15 -16.91
N THR A 153 -6.47 4.46 -16.82
CA THR A 153 -5.37 5.42 -16.94
C THR A 153 -4.60 5.54 -15.63
N ASP A 154 -3.39 6.07 -15.67
CA ASP A 154 -2.67 6.41 -14.44
C ASP A 154 -3.43 7.46 -13.64
N TRP A 155 -3.38 7.35 -12.31
CA TRP A 155 -4.20 8.14 -11.40
C TRP A 155 -3.37 8.74 -10.26
N TYR A 156 -3.90 9.79 -9.66
CA TYR A 156 -3.31 10.41 -8.48
C TYR A 156 -3.69 9.69 -7.19
N GLY A 157 -2.78 9.67 -6.22
CA GLY A 157 -3.11 9.43 -4.83
C GLY A 157 -2.46 8.23 -4.19
N SER A 158 -1.64 7.43 -4.90
CA SER A 158 -0.90 6.31 -4.32
C SER A 158 -0.79 6.38 -2.79
N SER A 159 -1.64 5.68 -2.04
CA SER A 159 -1.72 5.78 -0.57
C SER A 159 -1.97 4.42 0.12
N TRP A 160 -2.25 3.38 -0.63
CA TRP A 160 -2.49 2.03 -0.11
C TRP A 160 -1.68 0.99 -0.89
N PRO A 161 -1.50 -0.22 -0.32
CA PRO A 161 -0.76 -1.29 -1.00
C PRO A 161 -1.48 -1.75 -2.29
N PRO A 162 -0.72 -2.25 -3.28
CA PRO A 162 0.73 -2.29 -3.34
C PRO A 162 1.34 -0.90 -3.41
N LEU A 163 2.29 -0.63 -2.53
CA LEU A 163 2.93 0.68 -2.41
C LEU A 163 4.43 0.53 -2.62
N VAL A 164 4.98 1.30 -3.56
CA VAL A 164 6.42 1.31 -3.89
C VAL A 164 7.04 2.65 -3.55
N ILE A 165 8.14 2.61 -2.82
CA ILE A 165 9.00 3.75 -2.51
C ILE A 165 10.47 3.33 -2.55
N SER A 166 11.39 4.29 -2.55
CA SER A 166 12.80 3.98 -2.34
C SER A 166 13.07 3.59 -0.88
N ARG A 167 14.09 2.76 -0.66
CA ARG A 167 14.57 2.41 0.70
C ARG A 167 15.00 3.66 1.48
N GLU A 168 15.61 4.62 0.81
CA GLU A 168 16.01 5.91 1.39
C GLU A 168 14.79 6.72 1.86
N ALA A 169 13.71 6.77 1.07
CA ALA A 169 12.47 7.43 1.47
C ALA A 169 11.87 6.79 2.72
N TRP A 170 11.88 5.44 2.83
CA TRP A 170 11.44 4.74 4.04
C TRP A 170 12.25 5.17 5.27
N LEU A 171 13.58 5.20 5.15
CA LEU A 171 14.47 5.62 6.25
C LEU A 171 14.24 7.09 6.62
N THR A 172 14.08 7.98 5.63
CA THR A 172 13.85 9.41 5.83
C THR A 172 12.59 9.67 6.65
N ILE A 173 11.50 8.95 6.38
CA ILE A 173 10.23 9.14 7.11
C ILE A 173 10.11 8.25 8.35
N GLY A 174 11.06 7.33 8.59
CA GLY A 174 11.05 6.40 9.73
C GLY A 174 9.99 5.29 9.64
N GLY A 175 9.63 4.83 8.44
CA GLY A 175 8.67 3.75 8.22
C GLY A 175 7.26 4.06 8.70
N PHE A 176 6.50 3.05 9.13
CA PHE A 176 5.16 3.22 9.69
C PHE A 176 5.19 3.75 11.13
N SER A 177 4.30 4.68 11.44
CA SER A 177 4.16 5.23 12.79
C SER A 177 3.44 4.24 13.70
N ILE A 178 4.15 3.76 14.73
CA ILE A 178 3.66 2.69 15.63
C ILE A 178 2.43 3.07 16.44
N GLU A 179 2.18 4.35 16.63
CA GLU A 179 0.98 4.86 17.29
C GLU A 179 -0.31 4.55 16.52
N PHE A 180 -0.21 4.21 15.22
CA PHE A 180 -1.35 3.74 14.43
C PHE A 180 -1.57 2.22 14.50
N SER A 181 -0.78 1.49 15.31
CA SER A 181 -1.06 0.05 15.51
C SER A 181 -2.47 -0.15 16.10
N PRO A 182 -3.20 -1.20 15.70
CA PRO A 182 -2.75 -2.30 14.83
C PRO A 182 -2.73 -1.99 13.33
N GLY A 183 -3.20 -0.81 12.84
CA GLY A 183 -3.05 -0.47 11.44
C GLY A 183 -4.11 0.51 10.87
N MET A 184 -5.19 0.81 11.59
CA MET A 184 -6.20 1.73 11.06
C MET A 184 -5.63 3.14 10.89
N TYR A 185 -5.72 3.65 9.65
CA TYR A 185 -5.18 4.96 9.24
C TYR A 185 -3.64 5.04 9.15
N SER A 186 -2.93 3.91 9.16
CA SER A 186 -1.48 3.87 8.95
C SER A 186 -1.07 4.31 7.53
N ASP A 187 -1.81 3.90 6.50
CA ASP A 187 -1.50 4.24 5.10
C ASP A 187 -1.61 5.75 4.83
N PRO A 188 -2.71 6.45 5.19
CA PRO A 188 -2.76 7.90 5.04
C PRO A 188 -1.74 8.63 5.91
N ASP A 189 -1.38 8.11 7.09
CA ASP A 189 -0.30 8.68 7.91
C ASP A 189 1.05 8.57 7.21
N PHE A 190 1.34 7.39 6.64
CA PHE A 190 2.54 7.16 5.86
C PHE A 190 2.63 8.12 4.66
N SER A 191 1.55 8.27 3.91
CA SER A 191 1.46 9.19 2.78
C SER A 191 1.62 10.65 3.20
N MET A 192 1.09 11.04 4.37
CA MET A 192 1.23 12.39 4.91
C MET A 192 2.68 12.66 5.33
N LYS A 193 3.39 11.68 5.91
CA LYS A 193 4.83 11.80 6.19
C LYS A 193 5.63 12.01 4.91
N MET A 194 5.35 11.24 3.86
CA MET A 194 5.97 11.42 2.54
C MET A 194 5.71 12.82 1.98
N TRP A 195 4.46 13.31 2.09
CA TRP A 195 4.11 14.67 1.68
C TRP A 195 4.95 15.73 2.41
N HIS A 196 5.08 15.61 3.73
CA HIS A 196 5.87 16.54 4.56
C HIS A 196 7.38 16.41 4.32
N ALA A 197 7.86 15.24 3.94
CA ALA A 197 9.24 15.06 3.48
C ALA A 197 9.53 15.68 2.10
N GLY A 198 8.52 16.24 1.42
CA GLY A 198 8.66 16.87 0.11
C GLY A 198 8.20 16.04 -1.09
N CYS A 199 7.70 14.82 -0.88
CA CYS A 199 7.15 14.02 -1.97
C CYS A 199 5.97 14.73 -2.64
N ARG A 200 5.98 14.79 -3.98
CA ARG A 200 4.91 15.36 -4.81
C ARG A 200 4.50 14.44 -5.95
N ILE A 201 5.11 13.26 -6.03
CA ILE A 201 4.77 12.21 -6.99
C ILE A 201 4.05 11.10 -6.23
N PHE A 202 2.71 11.11 -6.30
CA PHE A 202 1.82 10.09 -5.77
C PHE A 202 1.02 9.53 -6.95
N LYS A 203 1.53 8.46 -7.56
CA LYS A 203 1.02 7.95 -8.83
C LYS A 203 0.61 6.50 -8.74
N GLY A 204 -0.63 6.20 -9.08
CA GLY A 204 -1.09 4.85 -9.35
C GLY A 204 -0.99 4.52 -10.83
N LEU A 205 -0.50 3.32 -11.14
CA LEU A 205 -0.29 2.87 -12.51
C LEU A 205 -1.48 2.03 -12.98
N GLY A 206 -2.17 2.50 -14.00
CA GLY A 206 -3.35 1.83 -14.56
C GLY A 206 -3.06 0.46 -15.15
N LYS A 207 -1.83 0.21 -15.64
CA LYS A 207 -1.41 -1.06 -16.22
C LYS A 207 -0.84 -2.05 -15.19
N SER A 208 -0.28 -1.58 -14.08
CA SER A 208 0.14 -2.43 -12.97
C SER A 208 -1.08 -2.84 -12.16
N ARG A 209 -1.40 -4.13 -12.08
CA ARG A 209 -2.67 -4.60 -11.51
C ARG A 209 -2.50 -5.71 -10.50
N VAL A 210 -3.35 -5.66 -9.49
CA VAL A 210 -3.38 -6.62 -8.39
C VAL A 210 -4.83 -6.90 -8.02
N TYR A 211 -5.20 -8.15 -7.81
CA TYR A 211 -6.47 -8.52 -7.24
C TYR A 211 -6.39 -8.51 -5.72
N HIS A 212 -7.30 -7.80 -5.06
CA HIS A 212 -7.36 -7.68 -3.62
C HIS A 212 -8.63 -8.36 -3.10
N PHE A 213 -8.47 -9.46 -2.36
CA PHE A 213 -9.59 -10.26 -1.85
C PHE A 213 -10.46 -9.54 -0.83
N GLN A 214 -9.94 -8.46 -0.23
CA GLN A 214 -10.58 -7.75 0.88
C GLN A 214 -10.91 -8.67 2.06
N SER A 215 -10.00 -9.61 2.35
CA SER A 215 -10.17 -10.58 3.42
C SER A 215 -10.26 -9.91 4.79
N ARG A 216 -11.31 -10.19 5.54
CA ARG A 216 -11.56 -9.57 6.84
C ARG A 216 -10.75 -10.24 7.97
N SER A 217 -9.44 -10.29 7.86
CA SER A 217 -8.56 -10.79 8.93
C SER A 217 -8.54 -9.88 10.19
N THR A 218 -8.98 -8.63 10.03
CA THR A 218 -8.99 -7.60 11.09
C THR A 218 -10.02 -7.84 12.21
N GLY A 219 -10.89 -8.84 12.09
CA GLY A 219 -11.90 -9.18 13.13
C GLY A 219 -11.31 -9.67 14.45
N ARG A 220 -10.07 -10.16 14.46
CA ARG A 220 -9.35 -10.66 15.65
C ARG A 220 -8.59 -9.58 16.42
N VAL A 221 -8.52 -8.37 15.93
CA VAL A 221 -7.69 -7.30 16.50
C VAL A 221 -8.55 -6.15 17.00
N LYS A 222 -8.28 -5.69 18.23
CA LYS A 222 -8.92 -4.48 18.74
C LYS A 222 -8.46 -3.27 17.91
N LYS A 223 -9.38 -2.69 17.14
CA LYS A 223 -9.08 -1.54 16.28
C LYS A 223 -8.75 -0.30 17.10
N ASN A 224 -7.75 0.47 16.65
CA ASN A 224 -7.48 1.80 17.18
C ASN A 224 -8.48 2.84 16.62
N ASP A 225 -8.63 3.98 17.28
CA ASP A 225 -9.34 5.16 16.73
C ASP A 225 -8.41 5.97 15.82
N GLY A 226 -7.94 5.32 14.76
CA GLY A 226 -6.97 5.90 13.82
C GLY A 226 -7.46 7.19 13.17
N ARG A 227 -8.80 7.35 13.01
CA ARG A 227 -9.38 8.58 12.46
C ARG A 227 -9.12 9.79 13.37
N THR A 228 -9.42 9.66 14.64
CA THR A 228 -9.17 10.73 15.61
C THR A 228 -7.67 10.98 15.75
N GLN A 229 -6.88 9.91 15.77
CA GLN A 229 -5.43 10.01 15.87
C GLN A 229 -4.81 10.74 14.68
N PHE A 230 -5.26 10.44 13.46
CA PHE A 230 -4.82 11.15 12.25
C PHE A 230 -5.16 12.65 12.32
N MET A 231 -6.39 12.98 12.73
CA MET A 231 -6.80 14.39 12.88
C MET A 231 -5.99 15.12 13.94
N LYS A 232 -5.69 14.47 15.08
CA LYS A 232 -4.84 15.06 16.15
C LYS A 232 -3.41 15.30 15.66
N LYS A 233 -2.82 14.34 14.96
CA LYS A 233 -1.44 14.41 14.48
C LYS A 233 -1.28 15.46 13.39
N TRP A 234 -2.22 15.52 12.44
CA TRP A 234 -2.06 16.28 11.20
C TRP A 234 -2.96 17.52 11.09
N GLY A 235 -3.86 17.73 12.07
CA GLY A 235 -4.79 18.86 12.04
C GLY A 235 -5.77 18.83 10.84
N LEU A 236 -6.02 17.65 10.26
CA LEU A 236 -6.74 17.48 9.00
C LEU A 236 -7.44 16.12 8.95
N PRO A 237 -8.70 16.00 8.47
CA PRO A 237 -9.31 14.72 8.18
C PRO A 237 -8.65 14.06 6.95
N THR A 238 -8.56 12.72 6.92
CA THR A 238 -8.03 11.99 5.76
C THR A 238 -8.78 12.27 4.46
N SER A 239 -10.10 12.51 4.52
CA SER A 239 -10.89 12.88 3.33
C SER A 239 -10.40 14.19 2.70
N ALA A 240 -10.05 15.18 3.52
CA ALA A 240 -9.49 16.44 3.01
C ALA A 240 -8.06 16.27 2.50
N PHE A 241 -7.25 15.40 3.13
CA PHE A 241 -5.93 15.04 2.61
C PHE A 241 -6.04 14.39 1.24
N TYR A 242 -6.88 13.37 1.08
CA TYR A 242 -7.09 12.70 -0.20
C TYR A 242 -7.62 13.64 -1.28
N GLN A 243 -8.56 14.53 -0.93
CA GLN A 243 -9.17 15.44 -1.89
C GLN A 243 -8.23 16.59 -2.29
N HIS A 244 -7.63 17.29 -1.32
CA HIS A 244 -6.94 18.56 -1.58
C HIS A 244 -5.43 18.38 -1.83
N TYR A 245 -4.81 17.37 -1.22
CA TYR A 245 -3.38 17.13 -1.36
C TYR A 245 -3.08 16.09 -2.43
N LEU A 246 -3.72 14.92 -2.34
CA LEU A 246 -3.41 13.80 -3.21
C LEU A 246 -4.26 13.75 -4.49
N LYS A 247 -5.38 14.48 -4.56
CA LYS A 247 -6.35 14.41 -5.69
C LYS A 247 -6.74 12.97 -6.02
N MET A 248 -6.98 12.17 -4.96
CA MET A 248 -7.15 10.72 -5.01
C MET A 248 -8.16 10.29 -6.06
N GLY A 249 -7.70 9.52 -7.05
CA GLY A 249 -8.51 8.96 -8.13
C GLY A 249 -8.64 9.82 -9.37
N ASP A 250 -8.19 11.08 -9.34
CA ASP A 250 -8.15 11.91 -10.56
C ASP A 250 -7.10 11.35 -11.54
N GLN A 251 -7.30 11.57 -12.84
CA GLN A 251 -6.32 11.20 -13.86
C GLN A 251 -4.96 11.87 -13.59
N TYR A 252 -3.88 11.09 -13.60
CA TYR A 252 -2.54 11.60 -13.37
C TYR A 252 -2.10 12.54 -14.52
N ARG A 253 -1.63 13.72 -14.16
CA ARG A 253 -1.17 14.75 -15.11
C ARG A 253 0.18 15.36 -14.74
N GLY A 254 0.92 14.75 -13.81
CA GLY A 254 2.24 15.20 -13.39
C GLY A 254 2.34 15.45 -11.88
N ILE A 255 3.27 16.32 -11.50
CA ILE A 255 3.63 16.59 -10.12
C ILE A 255 2.51 17.35 -9.39
N LEU A 256 2.22 16.92 -8.16
CA LEU A 256 1.25 17.60 -7.30
C LEU A 256 1.80 18.94 -6.78
N SER A 257 0.98 19.98 -6.88
CA SER A 257 1.25 21.27 -6.23
C SER A 257 0.70 21.30 -4.80
N PRO A 258 1.25 22.13 -3.91
CA PRO A 258 0.65 22.39 -2.62
C PRO A 258 -0.83 22.80 -2.76
N PRO A 259 -1.72 22.34 -1.85
CA PRO A 259 -3.14 22.64 -1.94
C PRO A 259 -3.39 24.14 -1.74
N THR A 260 -4.31 24.69 -2.53
CA THR A 260 -4.78 26.06 -2.35
C THR A 260 -5.65 26.17 -1.10
N GLU A 261 -5.40 27.18 -0.26
CA GLU A 261 -6.17 27.47 0.95
C GLU A 261 -7.57 27.99 0.64
N GLY A 262 -8.45 27.11 0.17
CA GLY A 262 -9.86 27.41 -0.05
C GLY A 262 -10.72 27.25 1.21
N VAL A 263 -11.99 27.71 1.13
CA VAL A 263 -12.97 27.61 2.23
C VAL A 263 -13.13 26.16 2.71
N SER A 264 -13.21 25.19 1.79
CA SER A 264 -13.36 23.77 2.10
C SER A 264 -12.21 23.24 2.98
N LEU A 265 -10.96 23.57 2.64
CA LEU A 265 -9.79 23.13 3.39
C LEU A 265 -9.72 23.79 4.79
N LYS A 266 -10.05 25.09 4.87
CA LYS A 266 -10.16 25.81 6.17
C LYS A 266 -11.21 25.19 7.08
N LEU A 267 -12.40 24.88 6.56
CA LEU A 267 -13.45 24.20 7.33
C LEU A 267 -13.03 22.79 7.77
N ALA A 268 -12.31 22.05 6.94
CA ALA A 268 -11.80 20.74 7.30
C ALA A 268 -10.79 20.82 8.46
N ARG A 269 -9.91 21.81 8.46
CA ARG A 269 -8.96 22.06 9.56
C ARG A 269 -9.67 22.50 10.85
N LEU A 270 -10.65 23.39 10.78
CA LEU A 270 -11.47 23.78 11.92
C LEU A 270 -12.18 22.57 12.55
N LYS A 271 -12.75 21.71 11.71
CA LYS A 271 -13.38 20.46 12.15
C LYS A 271 -12.38 19.55 12.88
N ALA A 272 -11.18 19.37 12.35
CA ALA A 272 -10.14 18.54 12.99
C ALA A 272 -9.73 19.14 14.35
N GLY A 273 -9.55 20.46 14.44
CA GLY A 273 -9.25 21.17 15.69
C GLY A 273 -10.33 20.95 16.76
N PHE A 274 -11.61 21.07 16.37
CA PHE A 274 -12.72 20.83 17.27
C PHE A 274 -12.77 19.38 17.80
N TYR A 275 -12.58 18.40 16.91
CA TYR A 275 -12.51 16.98 17.30
C TYR A 275 -11.35 16.68 18.26
N SER A 276 -10.20 17.33 18.07
CA SER A 276 -9.04 17.14 18.95
C SER A 276 -9.26 17.68 20.37
N LEU A 277 -10.13 18.66 20.54
CA LEU A 277 -10.49 19.23 21.84
C LEU A 277 -11.52 18.38 22.62
N ILE A 278 -12.48 17.76 21.92
CA ILE A 278 -13.58 17.02 22.55
C ILE A 278 -13.17 15.60 22.96
N LYS A 279 -12.29 14.97 22.21
CA LYS A 279 -11.82 13.59 22.48
C LYS A 279 -10.44 13.61 23.15
N LYS A 280 -10.33 14.30 24.29
CA LYS A 280 -9.16 14.19 25.16
C LYS A 280 -9.04 12.81 25.78
#